data_df703abc4015d5c0a4226f5fea552638
#
_entry.id   df703abc4015d5c0a4226f5fea552638
#
_cell.length_a   1.000
_cell.length_b   1.000
_cell.length_c   1.000
_cell.angle_alpha   90.00
_cell.angle_beta   90.00
_cell.angle_gamma   90.00
#
_symmetry.space_group_name_H-M   'P 1'
#
loop_
_entity.id
_entity.type
_entity.pdbx_description
1 polymer ?
#
loop_
_entity_poly.entity_id
_entity_poly.type
_entity_poly.pdbx_seq_one_letter_code
_entity_poly.pdbx_strand_id
1 'polypeptide(L)'
;GTAQISQGAAGYKSGRVNYLVSFCGYFPSEAPKYSCLVSIQIPHGPASGGLQAGSVFSRIAERIYAKHLYQNLASAKDSTSIFVPHVKNGDLREASYVLQSLDIKSNSASIPIGNSPIWGRANCSDTYAELKKTHTDKSLVPNVRGMGAKDAVYLLESKGLRVRLSGTGKVIKQSLNAGSYLHKGQTITLTLD
;
A
#
# COMPACT_ATOMS: atom_id res chain seq x y z
N GLY A 1 -12.63 -18.79 -2.44
CA GLY A 1 -13.82 -18.38 -1.68
C GLY A 1 -15.09 -19.02 -2.22
N THR A 2 -16.05 -19.27 -1.33
CA THR A 2 -17.38 -19.79 -1.69
C THR A 2 -18.39 -19.04 -0.82
N ALA A 3 -19.22 -18.22 -1.45
CA ALA A 3 -20.24 -17.44 -0.77
C ALA A 3 -21.63 -17.80 -1.30
N GLN A 4 -22.59 -17.93 -0.40
CA GLN A 4 -23.99 -18.10 -0.78
C GLN A 4 -24.57 -16.74 -1.17
N ILE A 5 -25.30 -16.67 -2.27
CA ILE A 5 -25.96 -15.44 -2.73
C ILE A 5 -27.34 -15.33 -2.11
N SER A 6 -27.62 -14.22 -1.46
CA SER A 6 -28.95 -13.90 -0.94
C SER A 6 -29.95 -13.67 -2.08
N GLN A 7 -31.18 -14.18 -1.92
CA GLN A 7 -32.26 -14.03 -2.89
C GLN A 7 -33.26 -12.92 -2.49
N GLY A 8 -32.76 -11.71 -2.32
CA GLY A 8 -33.58 -10.56 -1.96
C GLY A 8 -34.30 -10.73 -0.62
N ALA A 9 -35.61 -10.46 -0.58
CA ALA A 9 -36.42 -10.53 0.65
C ALA A 9 -36.51 -11.96 1.25
N ALA A 10 -36.28 -13.03 0.46
CA ALA A 10 -36.25 -14.42 0.94
C ALA A 10 -34.92 -14.77 1.65
N GLY A 11 -33.91 -13.93 1.54
CA GLY A 11 -32.58 -14.14 2.16
C GLY A 11 -31.90 -15.42 1.71
N TYR A 12 -31.34 -16.17 2.65
CA TYR A 12 -30.64 -17.45 2.42
C TYR A 12 -31.52 -18.69 2.63
N LYS A 13 -32.81 -18.50 2.93
CA LYS A 13 -33.72 -19.57 3.34
C LYS A 13 -34.57 -20.14 2.19
N SER A 14 -34.47 -19.63 0.98
CA SER A 14 -35.18 -20.18 -0.18
C SER A 14 -34.54 -21.51 -0.59
N GLY A 15 -35.33 -22.52 -0.92
CA GLY A 15 -34.90 -23.89 -1.24
C GLY A 15 -33.97 -24.03 -2.48
N ARG A 16 -33.61 -22.90 -3.16
CA ARG A 16 -32.64 -22.85 -4.24
C ARG A 16 -31.44 -22.04 -3.77
N VAL A 17 -30.29 -22.70 -3.64
CA VAL A 17 -29.05 -22.03 -3.19
C VAL A 17 -28.20 -21.70 -4.40
N ASN A 18 -27.91 -20.41 -4.58
CA ASN A 18 -26.96 -19.93 -5.56
C ASN A 18 -25.65 -19.58 -4.86
N TYR A 19 -24.54 -19.92 -5.47
CA TYR A 19 -23.21 -19.63 -4.94
C TYR A 19 -22.43 -18.70 -5.85
N LEU A 20 -21.66 -17.81 -5.23
CA LEU A 20 -20.57 -17.08 -5.87
C LEU A 20 -19.27 -17.71 -5.41
N VAL A 21 -18.57 -18.37 -6.31
CA VAL A 21 -17.26 -18.95 -6.03
C VAL A 21 -16.19 -18.03 -6.60
N SER A 22 -15.13 -17.83 -5.86
CA SER A 22 -14.04 -16.95 -6.26
C SER A 22 -12.68 -17.54 -5.92
N PHE A 23 -11.70 -17.21 -6.74
CA PHE A 23 -10.30 -17.51 -6.56
C PHE A 23 -9.47 -16.29 -6.95
N CYS A 24 -8.56 -15.88 -6.07
CA CYS A 24 -7.61 -14.79 -6.32
C CYS A 24 -6.19 -15.33 -6.15
N GLY A 25 -5.32 -14.95 -7.04
CA GLY A 25 -3.93 -15.32 -6.99
C GLY A 25 -3.05 -14.38 -7.82
N TYR A 26 -1.75 -14.61 -7.74
CA TYR A 26 -0.75 -13.89 -8.51
C TYR A 26 0.25 -14.87 -9.12
N PHE A 27 0.91 -14.45 -10.17
CA PHE A 27 1.92 -15.26 -10.84
C PHE A 27 2.95 -14.39 -11.58
N PRO A 28 4.22 -14.87 -11.77
CA PRO A 28 4.84 -16.04 -11.14
C PRO A 28 4.97 -15.88 -9.62
N SER A 29 5.14 -16.97 -8.87
CA SER A 29 5.28 -16.95 -7.41
C SER A 29 6.57 -16.25 -6.95
N GLU A 30 7.67 -16.48 -7.67
CA GLU A 30 9.00 -15.97 -7.33
C GLU A 30 9.15 -14.46 -7.66
N ALA A 31 8.49 -13.99 -8.72
CA ALA A 31 8.52 -12.59 -9.16
C ALA A 31 7.15 -12.18 -9.71
N PRO A 32 6.18 -11.85 -8.85
CA PRO A 32 4.82 -11.56 -9.25
C PRO A 32 4.72 -10.39 -10.23
N LYS A 33 4.14 -10.65 -11.40
CA LYS A 33 3.89 -9.64 -12.46
C LYS A 33 2.40 -9.41 -12.69
N TYR A 34 1.59 -10.42 -12.40
CA TYR A 34 0.16 -10.41 -12.64
C TYR A 34 -0.58 -10.85 -11.40
N SER A 35 -1.70 -10.20 -11.12
CA SER A 35 -2.73 -10.68 -10.22
C SER A 35 -4.00 -10.93 -11.00
N CYS A 36 -4.73 -11.99 -10.64
CA CYS A 36 -5.98 -12.35 -11.30
C CYS A 36 -7.01 -12.77 -10.26
N LEU A 37 -8.22 -12.25 -10.42
CA LEU A 37 -9.40 -12.65 -9.66
C LEU A 37 -10.38 -13.31 -10.63
N VAL A 38 -10.77 -14.54 -10.32
CA VAL A 38 -11.84 -15.27 -11.03
C VAL A 38 -13.04 -15.39 -10.12
N SER A 39 -14.21 -14.98 -10.61
CA SER A 39 -15.46 -15.07 -9.88
C SER A 39 -16.52 -15.71 -10.79
N ILE A 40 -17.18 -16.78 -10.31
CA ILE A 40 -18.15 -17.56 -11.07
C ILE A 40 -19.40 -17.72 -10.22
N GLN A 41 -20.55 -17.40 -10.82
CA GLN A 41 -21.84 -17.67 -10.21
C GLN A 41 -22.33 -19.07 -10.59
N ILE A 42 -22.64 -19.88 -9.58
CA ILE A 42 -23.15 -21.25 -9.76
C ILE A 42 -24.59 -21.27 -9.26
N PRO A 43 -25.57 -21.42 -10.17
CA PRO A 43 -26.98 -21.39 -9.81
C PRO A 43 -27.45 -22.63 -9.06
N HIS A 44 -26.80 -23.78 -9.24
CA HIS A 44 -27.18 -25.05 -8.61
C HIS A 44 -25.97 -25.99 -8.50
N GLY A 45 -25.93 -26.83 -7.47
CA GLY A 45 -24.94 -27.88 -7.32
C GLY A 45 -23.79 -27.59 -6.36
N PRO A 46 -22.83 -28.48 -6.27
CA PRO A 46 -21.70 -28.32 -5.38
C PRO A 46 -20.82 -27.15 -5.83
N ALA A 47 -20.51 -26.25 -4.92
CA ALA A 47 -19.73 -25.04 -5.17
C ALA A 47 -18.39 -25.11 -4.45
N SER A 48 -17.30 -24.92 -5.19
CA SER A 48 -15.94 -24.85 -4.64
C SER A 48 -15.11 -23.79 -5.37
N GLY A 49 -14.68 -22.78 -4.65
CA GLY A 49 -13.83 -21.72 -5.21
C GLY A 49 -12.51 -22.27 -5.76
N GLY A 50 -11.89 -23.21 -5.05
CA GLY A 50 -10.64 -23.83 -5.48
C GLY A 50 -10.79 -24.68 -6.74
N LEU A 51 -11.83 -25.53 -6.79
CA LEU A 51 -12.01 -26.45 -7.92
C LEU A 51 -12.51 -25.74 -9.19
N GLN A 52 -13.48 -24.84 -9.07
CA GLN A 52 -14.11 -24.21 -10.23
C GLN A 52 -13.37 -22.92 -10.63
N ALA A 53 -13.30 -21.94 -9.73
CA ALA A 53 -12.62 -20.68 -10.05
C ALA A 53 -11.10 -20.83 -10.12
N GLY A 54 -10.51 -21.71 -9.28
CA GLY A 54 -9.07 -22.00 -9.29
C GLY A 54 -8.62 -22.71 -10.56
N SER A 55 -9.41 -23.61 -11.13
CA SER A 55 -9.05 -24.25 -12.42
C SER A 55 -9.05 -23.25 -13.58
N VAL A 56 -9.95 -22.28 -13.58
CA VAL A 56 -9.97 -21.19 -14.57
C VAL A 56 -8.77 -20.29 -14.38
N PHE A 57 -8.44 -19.93 -13.15
CA PHE A 57 -7.26 -19.16 -12.83
C PHE A 57 -5.98 -19.84 -13.34
N SER A 58 -5.81 -21.15 -13.07
CA SER A 58 -4.64 -21.92 -13.53
C SER A 58 -4.48 -21.86 -15.06
N ARG A 59 -5.57 -22.09 -15.80
CA ARG A 59 -5.54 -22.02 -17.27
C ARG A 59 -5.18 -20.63 -17.79
N ILE A 60 -5.65 -19.57 -17.13
CA ILE A 60 -5.29 -18.20 -17.49
C ILE A 60 -3.81 -17.96 -17.22
N ALA A 61 -3.34 -18.33 -16.03
CA ALA A 61 -1.95 -18.18 -15.62
C ALA A 61 -1.00 -18.93 -16.57
N GLU A 62 -1.29 -20.19 -16.87
CA GLU A 62 -0.50 -21.01 -17.80
C GLU A 62 -0.43 -20.40 -19.20
N ARG A 63 -1.55 -19.88 -19.75
CA ARG A 63 -1.56 -19.23 -21.04
C ARG A 63 -0.72 -17.96 -21.08
N ILE A 64 -0.83 -17.13 -20.06
CA ILE A 64 -0.06 -15.90 -19.96
C ILE A 64 1.43 -16.22 -19.76
N TYR A 65 1.74 -17.22 -18.93
CA TYR A 65 3.10 -17.68 -18.70
C TYR A 65 3.74 -18.20 -19.99
N ALA A 66 3.06 -19.08 -20.71
CA ALA A 66 3.56 -19.62 -21.98
C ALA A 66 3.76 -18.53 -23.05
N LYS A 67 2.89 -17.51 -23.08
CA LYS A 67 2.93 -16.50 -24.14
C LYS A 67 3.91 -15.35 -23.89
N HIS A 68 4.08 -14.94 -22.62
CA HIS A 68 4.81 -13.71 -22.31
C HIS A 68 5.97 -13.86 -21.35
N LEU A 69 5.97 -14.86 -20.46
CA LEU A 69 6.99 -15.01 -19.43
C LEU A 69 8.11 -15.96 -19.86
N TYR A 70 7.79 -17.01 -20.59
CA TYR A 70 8.78 -17.97 -21.05
C TYR A 70 9.82 -17.33 -22.00
N GLN A 71 9.41 -16.38 -22.82
CA GLN A 71 10.31 -15.63 -23.71
C GLN A 71 11.24 -14.67 -22.97
N ASN A 72 10.85 -14.19 -21.79
CA ASN A 72 11.63 -13.25 -20.99
C ASN A 72 12.57 -13.94 -20.00
N LEU A 73 12.27 -15.16 -19.58
CA LEU A 73 13.14 -15.92 -18.67
C LEU A 73 14.44 -16.41 -19.35
N ALA A 74 14.39 -16.64 -20.64
CA ALA A 74 15.59 -17.00 -21.43
C ALA A 74 16.55 -15.82 -21.66
N SER A 75 16.12 -14.58 -21.40
CA SER A 75 16.92 -13.36 -21.57
C SER A 75 17.30 -12.66 -20.26
N ALA A 76 16.76 -13.10 -19.14
CA ALA A 76 17.09 -12.53 -17.84
C ALA A 76 18.34 -13.23 -17.28
N LYS A 77 19.53 -12.75 -17.66
CA LYS A 77 20.70 -12.85 -16.81
C LYS A 77 20.30 -12.31 -15.43
N ASP A 78 20.64 -13.05 -14.37
CA ASP A 78 20.45 -12.70 -12.96
C ASP A 78 20.83 -11.24 -12.64
N SER A 79 19.95 -10.33 -12.92
CA SER A 79 19.94 -9.03 -12.27
C SER A 79 18.75 -9.07 -11.29
N THR A 80 19.04 -9.41 -10.06
CA THR A 80 18.18 -9.09 -8.91
C THR A 80 18.06 -7.56 -8.83
N SER A 81 17.31 -6.95 -9.75
CA SER A 81 16.91 -5.57 -9.60
C SER A 81 15.87 -5.53 -8.49
N ILE A 82 16.36 -5.33 -7.26
CA ILE A 82 15.49 -5.04 -6.12
C ILE A 82 14.80 -3.74 -6.47
N PHE A 83 13.51 -3.84 -6.82
CA PHE A 83 12.68 -2.65 -7.04
C PHE A 83 12.46 -1.98 -5.68
N VAL A 84 12.95 -0.75 -5.55
CA VAL A 84 12.74 0.04 -4.35
C VAL A 84 11.34 0.66 -4.40
N PRO A 85 10.44 0.31 -3.46
CA PRO A 85 9.10 0.85 -3.44
C PRO A 85 9.11 2.35 -3.10
N HIS A 86 8.06 3.06 -3.52
CA HIS A 86 7.86 4.45 -3.09
C HIS A 86 7.57 4.50 -1.59
N VAL A 87 8.55 4.98 -0.82
CA VAL A 87 8.41 5.20 0.62
C VAL A 87 7.76 6.56 0.86
N LYS A 88 6.73 6.60 1.70
CA LYS A 88 6.07 7.85 2.11
C LYS A 88 7.01 8.67 3.02
N ASN A 89 6.88 9.97 2.98
CA ASN A 89 7.47 10.84 3.99
C ASN A 89 6.82 10.56 5.35
N GLY A 90 7.56 10.75 6.45
CA GLY A 90 7.03 10.49 7.78
C GLY A 90 8.12 10.24 8.81
N ASP A 91 7.90 9.29 9.72
CA ASP A 91 8.92 8.84 10.67
C ASP A 91 9.96 7.97 9.95
N LEU A 92 11.18 8.51 9.83
CA LEU A 92 12.29 7.84 9.18
C LEU A 92 12.79 6.60 9.92
N ARG A 93 12.51 6.45 11.21
CA ARG A 93 12.92 5.27 11.97
C ARG A 93 12.08 4.07 11.57
N GLU A 94 10.77 4.26 11.49
CA GLU A 94 9.86 3.21 11.04
C GLU A 94 10.17 2.84 9.58
N ALA A 95 10.40 3.82 8.72
CA ALA A 95 10.84 3.58 7.35
C ALA A 95 12.18 2.83 7.30
N SER A 96 13.16 3.23 8.11
CA SER A 96 14.47 2.58 8.21
C SER A 96 14.35 1.12 8.65
N TYR A 97 13.54 0.85 9.66
CA TYR A 97 13.29 -0.50 10.15
C TYR A 97 12.70 -1.41 9.08
N VAL A 98 11.70 -0.92 8.35
CA VAL A 98 11.07 -1.68 7.26
C VAL A 98 12.05 -1.94 6.11
N LEU A 99 12.80 -0.90 5.68
CA LEU A 99 13.78 -1.04 4.60
C LEU A 99 14.88 -2.04 4.95
N GLN A 100 15.38 -2.03 6.18
CA GLN A 100 16.36 -3.00 6.68
C GLN A 100 15.77 -4.41 6.76
N SER A 101 14.56 -4.57 7.27
CA SER A 101 13.90 -5.88 7.39
C SER A 101 13.62 -6.54 6.04
N LEU A 102 13.48 -5.73 4.97
CA LEU A 102 13.27 -6.20 3.60
C LEU A 102 14.55 -6.22 2.77
N ASP A 103 15.71 -5.99 3.37
CA ASP A 103 17.02 -5.90 2.70
C ASP A 103 17.04 -4.93 1.50
N ILE A 104 16.28 -3.82 1.61
CA ILE A 104 16.24 -2.78 0.58
C ILE A 104 17.41 -1.82 0.76
N LYS A 105 18.17 -1.61 -0.32
CA LYS A 105 19.32 -0.70 -0.32
C LYS A 105 18.90 0.72 0.03
N SER A 106 19.45 1.24 1.12
CA SER A 106 19.14 2.57 1.63
C SER A 106 20.24 3.10 2.56
N ASN A 107 20.19 4.38 2.89
CA ASN A 107 21.01 4.94 3.97
C ASN A 107 20.39 4.75 5.37
N SER A 108 19.55 3.75 5.54
CA SER A 108 18.84 3.47 6.79
C SER A 108 19.76 3.34 8.01
N ALA A 109 20.97 2.79 7.83
CA ALA A 109 21.98 2.67 8.89
C ALA A 109 22.42 4.02 9.47
N SER A 110 22.22 5.14 8.77
CA SER A 110 22.52 6.49 9.26
C SER A 110 21.41 7.11 10.13
N ILE A 111 20.26 6.43 10.23
CA ILE A 111 19.14 6.90 11.03
C ILE A 111 19.33 6.40 12.48
N PRO A 112 19.40 7.30 13.49
CA PRO A 112 19.62 6.90 14.87
C PRO A 112 18.50 6.00 15.42
N ILE A 113 18.90 5.01 16.19
CA ILE A 113 17.97 4.18 16.95
C ILE A 113 17.51 4.97 18.19
N GLY A 114 16.22 5.00 18.47
CA GLY A 114 15.69 5.72 19.64
C GLY A 114 14.17 5.65 19.72
N ASN A 115 13.57 6.23 20.77
CA ASN A 115 12.12 6.15 21.00
C ASN A 115 11.32 7.35 20.49
N SER A 116 11.99 8.42 20.01
CA SER A 116 11.32 9.62 19.51
C SER A 116 11.28 9.62 17.99
N PRO A 117 10.17 10.02 17.32
CA PRO A 117 10.06 10.05 15.87
C PRO A 117 11.09 11.00 15.24
N ILE A 118 11.67 10.58 14.13
CA ILE A 118 12.60 11.39 13.33
C ILE A 118 11.89 11.73 12.02
N TRP A 119 11.39 12.94 11.93
CA TRP A 119 10.63 13.39 10.77
C TRP A 119 11.53 13.66 9.58
N GLY A 120 11.11 13.19 8.40
CA GLY A 120 11.88 13.41 7.19
C GLY A 120 11.17 13.02 5.91
N ARG A 121 11.96 13.02 4.84
CA ARG A 121 11.53 12.68 3.48
C ARG A 121 12.28 11.45 2.99
N ALA A 122 11.60 10.64 2.20
CA ALA A 122 12.19 9.54 1.48
C ALA A 122 12.24 9.89 -0.01
N ASN A 123 13.42 9.85 -0.59
CA ASN A 123 13.65 9.98 -2.03
C ASN A 123 14.02 8.59 -2.55
N CYS A 124 13.15 8.00 -3.34
CA CYS A 124 13.36 6.66 -3.88
C CYS A 124 13.73 6.74 -5.36
N SER A 125 14.83 6.09 -5.72
CA SER A 125 15.16 5.71 -7.09
C SER A 125 14.81 4.23 -7.29
N ASP A 126 14.96 3.71 -8.50
CA ASP A 126 14.66 2.30 -8.82
C ASP A 126 15.49 1.30 -8.00
N THR A 127 16.67 1.72 -7.51
CA THR A 127 17.65 0.83 -6.86
C THR A 127 18.03 1.24 -5.44
N TYR A 128 17.59 2.43 -4.97
CA TYR A 128 18.03 2.98 -3.69
C TYR A 128 17.00 3.91 -3.04
N ALA A 129 16.82 3.82 -1.74
CA ALA A 129 16.01 4.73 -0.93
C ALA A 129 16.89 5.66 -0.09
N GLU A 130 16.84 6.95 -0.36
CA GLU A 130 17.51 7.98 0.45
C GLU A 130 16.56 8.55 1.49
N LEU A 131 16.88 8.37 2.77
CA LEU A 131 16.14 8.95 3.90
C LEU A 131 16.83 10.25 4.33
N LYS A 132 16.10 11.36 4.26
CA LYS A 132 16.62 12.70 4.53
C LYS A 132 15.87 13.35 5.69
N LYS A 133 16.54 13.57 6.81
CA LYS A 133 15.96 14.23 7.98
C LYS A 133 15.52 15.65 7.63
N THR A 134 14.31 16.01 8.05
CA THR A 134 13.79 17.37 7.93
C THR A 134 13.83 18.04 9.30
N HIS A 135 14.41 19.22 9.36
CA HIS A 135 14.38 20.02 10.59
C HIS A 135 12.97 20.58 10.79
N THR A 136 12.34 20.29 11.93
CA THR A 136 11.03 20.83 12.29
C THR A 136 11.19 21.82 13.43
N ASP A 137 11.21 23.10 13.14
CA ASP A 137 11.17 24.14 14.16
C ASP A 137 9.88 24.04 14.97
N LYS A 138 9.97 24.27 16.29
CA LYS A 138 8.81 24.17 17.19
C LYS A 138 7.79 25.30 16.97
N SER A 139 8.23 26.42 16.46
CA SER A 139 7.43 27.64 16.25
C SER A 139 6.82 27.75 14.85
N LEU A 140 7.20 26.87 13.93
CA LEU A 140 6.77 26.94 12.53
C LEU A 140 5.88 25.76 12.15
N VAL A 141 4.96 26.02 11.22
CA VAL A 141 4.10 25.00 10.61
C VAL A 141 4.98 24.06 9.75
N PRO A 142 5.01 22.74 10.05
CA PRO A 142 5.81 21.81 9.29
C PRO A 142 5.25 21.55 7.90
N ASN A 143 6.10 21.11 6.96
CA ASN A 143 5.68 20.61 5.69
C ASN A 143 5.35 19.12 5.82
N VAL A 144 4.06 18.78 5.73
CA VAL A 144 3.57 17.40 5.83
C VAL A 144 3.18 16.77 4.48
N ARG A 145 3.46 17.46 3.37
CA ARG A 145 3.19 16.90 2.04
C ARG A 145 3.99 15.62 1.80
N GLY A 146 3.33 14.62 1.22
CA GLY A 146 3.90 13.30 0.98
C GLY A 146 3.89 12.37 2.20
N MET A 147 3.46 12.83 3.37
CA MET A 147 3.28 12.00 4.58
C MET A 147 1.98 11.20 4.51
N GLY A 148 1.95 10.05 5.17
CA GLY A 148 0.71 9.35 5.47
C GLY A 148 -0.16 10.17 6.43
N ALA A 149 -1.49 9.96 6.38
CA ALA A 149 -2.44 10.69 7.23
C ALA A 149 -2.08 10.60 8.72
N LYS A 150 -1.74 9.40 9.22
CA LYS A 150 -1.38 9.16 10.64
C LYS A 150 -0.20 10.01 11.08
N ASP A 151 0.89 10.00 10.32
CA ASP A 151 2.11 10.73 10.66
C ASP A 151 1.91 12.24 10.59
N ALA A 152 1.18 12.70 9.56
CA ALA A 152 0.86 14.12 9.39
C ALA A 152 0.01 14.65 10.55
N VAL A 153 -1.04 13.91 10.96
CA VAL A 153 -1.89 14.27 12.09
C VAL A 153 -1.07 14.31 13.38
N TYR A 154 -0.32 13.24 13.67
CA TYR A 154 0.50 13.18 14.87
C TYR A 154 1.50 14.34 14.97
N LEU A 155 2.21 14.66 13.88
CA LEU A 155 3.17 15.76 13.84
C LEU A 155 2.51 17.11 14.08
N LEU A 156 1.37 17.37 13.45
CA LEU A 156 0.67 18.66 13.54
C LEU A 156 0.00 18.85 14.90
N GLU A 157 -0.66 17.81 15.42
CA GLU A 157 -1.33 17.87 16.72
C GLU A 157 -0.32 17.93 17.89
N SER A 158 0.83 17.25 17.78
CA SER A 158 1.92 17.39 18.76
C SER A 158 2.46 18.83 18.86
N LYS A 159 2.24 19.65 17.83
CA LYS A 159 2.55 21.08 17.81
C LYS A 159 1.39 21.97 18.24
N GLY A 160 0.24 21.38 18.59
CA GLY A 160 -0.96 22.08 19.08
C GLY A 160 -1.87 22.62 17.99
N LEU A 161 -1.76 22.14 16.75
CA LEU A 161 -2.72 22.43 15.69
C LEU A 161 -3.92 21.47 15.77
N ARG A 162 -5.05 21.88 15.23
CA ARG A 162 -6.23 21.01 15.03
C ARG A 162 -6.26 20.59 13.56
N VAL A 163 -6.30 19.28 13.30
CA VAL A 163 -6.23 18.74 11.95
C VAL A 163 -7.62 18.35 11.43
N ARG A 164 -7.92 18.76 10.20
CA ARG A 164 -9.06 18.26 9.43
C ARG A 164 -8.55 17.54 8.20
N LEU A 165 -9.05 16.33 7.96
CA LEU A 165 -8.68 15.50 6.82
C LEU A 165 -9.79 15.51 5.77
N SER A 166 -9.40 15.53 4.49
CA SER A 166 -10.26 15.34 3.34
C SER A 166 -9.59 14.40 2.35
N GLY A 167 -10.21 13.27 2.03
CA GLY A 167 -9.66 12.21 1.17
C GLY A 167 -8.97 11.10 1.97
N THR A 168 -8.26 10.22 1.27
CA THR A 168 -7.54 9.06 1.82
C THR A 168 -6.16 8.95 1.16
N GLY A 169 -5.19 8.31 1.82
CA GLY A 169 -3.87 8.08 1.24
C GLY A 169 -2.77 8.95 1.85
N LYS A 170 -2.02 9.66 1.00
CA LYS A 170 -0.94 10.58 1.40
C LYS A 170 -1.38 12.04 1.27
N VAL A 171 -0.79 12.91 2.08
CA VAL A 171 -1.06 14.36 2.01
C VAL A 171 -0.50 14.95 0.72
N ILE A 172 -1.38 15.49 -0.11
CA ILE A 172 -1.00 16.23 -1.34
C ILE A 172 -1.03 17.75 -1.13
N LYS A 173 -1.89 18.25 -0.22
CA LYS A 173 -2.04 19.69 0.05
C LYS A 173 -2.30 19.95 1.54
N GLN A 174 -1.78 21.07 2.05
CA GLN A 174 -2.08 21.60 3.38
C GLN A 174 -2.53 23.07 3.25
N SER A 175 -3.51 23.49 4.09
CA SER A 175 -4.12 24.82 4.03
C SER A 175 -3.23 25.91 4.61
N LEU A 176 -2.37 25.59 5.58
CA LEU A 176 -1.39 26.51 6.13
C LEU A 176 -0.06 26.36 5.42
N ASN A 177 0.59 27.46 5.12
CA ASN A 177 1.89 27.42 4.46
C ASN A 177 2.97 26.85 5.39
N ALA A 178 3.75 25.88 4.88
CA ALA A 178 4.91 25.40 5.60
C ALA A 178 5.91 26.54 5.86
N GLY A 179 6.46 26.59 7.08
CA GLY A 179 7.37 27.66 7.50
C GLY A 179 6.67 28.93 7.99
N SER A 180 5.35 29.04 7.95
CA SER A 180 4.64 30.15 8.62
C SER A 180 4.62 29.97 10.14
N TYR A 181 4.48 31.06 10.88
CA TYR A 181 4.37 30.99 12.33
C TYR A 181 3.15 30.18 12.78
N LEU A 182 3.35 29.35 13.77
CA LEU A 182 2.33 28.44 14.31
C LEU A 182 1.57 29.16 15.44
N HIS A 183 0.24 29.09 15.39
CA HIS A 183 -0.65 29.52 16.49
C HIS A 183 -1.35 28.28 17.06
N LYS A 184 -1.16 28.04 18.36
CA LYS A 184 -1.82 26.91 19.05
C LYS A 184 -3.34 26.99 18.91
N GLY A 185 -3.96 25.83 18.64
CA GLY A 185 -5.41 25.74 18.43
C GLY A 185 -5.89 26.11 17.02
N GLN A 186 -5.02 26.63 16.14
CA GLN A 186 -5.34 26.90 14.74
C GLN A 186 -5.67 25.62 13.98
N THR A 187 -6.67 25.70 13.12
CA THR A 187 -7.07 24.54 12.30
C THR A 187 -6.31 24.52 10.99
N ILE A 188 -5.76 23.34 10.66
CA ILE A 188 -5.14 23.04 9.37
C ILE A 188 -5.96 21.95 8.66
N THR A 189 -6.30 22.17 7.40
CA THR A 189 -6.96 21.18 6.55
C THR A 189 -5.93 20.50 5.65
N LEU A 190 -5.93 19.18 5.62
CA LEU A 190 -5.10 18.37 4.76
C LEU A 190 -5.96 17.70 3.70
N THR A 191 -5.56 17.81 2.44
CA THR A 191 -6.13 17.06 1.33
C THR A 191 -5.24 15.86 1.07
N LEU A 192 -5.84 14.67 0.97
CA LEU A 192 -5.16 13.39 0.76
C LEU A 192 -5.59 12.79 -0.59
N ASP A 193 -4.65 12.01 -1.17
CA ASP A 193 -4.83 11.24 -2.40
C ASP A 193 -3.87 10.05 -2.40
#